data_ec25ff7e7430553e40ab9b602b8368d2
#
_entry.id   ec25ff7e7430553e40ab9b602b8368d2
#
_cell.length_a   1.000
_cell.length_b   1.000
_cell.length_c   1.000
_cell.angle_alpha   90.00
_cell.angle_beta   90.00
_cell.angle_gamma   90.00
#
_symmetry.space_group_name_H-M   'P 1'
#
loop_
_entity.id
_entity.type
_entity.pdbx_description
1 polymer ?
#
loop_
_entity_poly.entity_id
_entity_poly.type
_entity_poly.pdbx_seq_one_letter_code
_entity_poly.pdbx_strand_id
1 'polypeptide(L)'
;MKHVRITVFLFLTLVMTTKALASINQIKVYKSLHRMDLINDGKVVKSYRVMLARGGSAPKRKEGDHLVPEGEYILDYKNPDSKFYKSIHISYPNDEDIKRAQEAGVEPGGDIMIHGYPNKESALFKFLRKIGLSKLVDWTAGCVAVTNDEMEELYNEVEVYTPITIYH
;
A
#
# COMPACT_ATOMS: atom_id res chain seq x y z
N MET A 1 -15.29 -21.78 71.57
CA MET A 1 -14.41 -22.02 70.37
C MET A 1 -14.94 -21.18 69.23
N LYS A 2 -14.24 -20.10 68.86
CA LYS A 2 -14.60 -19.18 67.74
C LYS A 2 -13.93 -19.66 66.46
N HIS A 3 -14.75 -20.06 65.47
CA HIS A 3 -14.24 -20.44 64.14
C HIS A 3 -13.94 -19.18 63.30
N VAL A 4 -12.68 -18.94 63.02
CA VAL A 4 -12.25 -17.90 62.08
C VAL A 4 -12.36 -18.47 60.64
N ARG A 5 -13.28 -17.91 59.85
CA ARG A 5 -13.38 -18.23 58.42
C ARG A 5 -12.41 -17.33 57.66
N ILE A 6 -11.35 -17.90 57.11
CA ILE A 6 -10.43 -17.24 56.22
C ILE A 6 -11.02 -17.29 54.79
N THR A 7 -11.45 -16.14 54.30
CA THR A 7 -11.92 -16.01 52.91
C THR A 7 -10.70 -15.64 52.04
N VAL A 8 -10.24 -16.59 51.22
CA VAL A 8 -9.16 -16.38 50.28
C VAL A 8 -9.76 -15.71 49.03
N PHE A 9 -9.43 -14.44 48.79
CA PHE A 9 -9.73 -13.74 47.55
C PHE A 9 -8.69 -14.11 46.49
N LEU A 10 -9.09 -14.92 45.55
CA LEU A 10 -8.26 -15.24 44.39
C LEU A 10 -8.34 -14.05 43.38
N PHE A 11 -7.33 -13.19 43.36
CA PHE A 11 -7.21 -12.15 42.35
C PHE A 11 -6.75 -12.80 41.02
N LEU A 12 -7.69 -13.01 40.11
CA LEU A 12 -7.41 -13.42 38.75
C LEU A 12 -6.92 -12.19 37.98
N THR A 13 -5.60 -12.00 37.86
CA THR A 13 -5.00 -10.95 37.02
C THR A 13 -5.18 -11.37 35.58
N LEU A 14 -6.11 -10.74 34.86
CA LEU A 14 -6.25 -10.83 33.40
C LEU A 14 -5.07 -10.12 32.74
N VAL A 15 -4.07 -10.89 32.31
CA VAL A 15 -2.97 -10.37 31.51
C VAL A 15 -3.51 -10.09 30.10
N MET A 16 -3.88 -8.85 29.83
CA MET A 16 -4.17 -8.36 28.48
C MET A 16 -2.85 -8.35 27.71
N THR A 17 -2.57 -9.37 26.91
CA THR A 17 -1.52 -9.34 25.91
C THR A 17 -1.93 -8.37 24.83
N THR A 18 -1.48 -7.12 24.92
CA THR A 18 -1.52 -6.20 23.77
C THR A 18 -0.62 -6.80 22.71
N LYS A 19 -1.22 -7.32 21.63
CA LYS A 19 -0.48 -7.68 20.43
C LYS A 19 0.11 -6.37 19.90
N ALA A 20 1.39 -6.13 20.13
CA ALA A 20 2.10 -5.03 19.50
C ALA A 20 1.93 -5.26 17.99
N LEU A 21 1.22 -4.36 17.31
CA LEU A 21 1.17 -4.34 15.85
C LEU A 21 2.63 -4.21 15.38
N ALA A 22 3.07 -5.20 14.62
CA ALA A 22 4.42 -5.19 14.08
C ALA A 22 4.54 -3.95 13.17
N SER A 23 5.37 -2.99 13.55
CA SER A 23 5.59 -1.75 12.78
C SER A 23 6.10 -2.10 11.39
N ILE A 24 5.38 -1.71 10.34
CA ILE A 24 5.82 -1.90 8.95
C ILE A 24 6.98 -0.95 8.68
N ASN A 25 8.15 -1.50 8.41
CA ASN A 25 9.37 -0.72 8.18
C ASN A 25 9.91 -0.80 6.73
N GLN A 26 9.27 -1.58 5.87
CA GLN A 26 9.55 -1.63 4.43
C GLN A 26 8.36 -2.17 3.65
N ILE A 27 8.19 -1.71 2.40
CA ILE A 27 7.24 -2.26 1.43
C ILE A 27 8.00 -2.71 0.19
N LYS A 28 7.57 -3.84 -0.40
CA LYS A 28 8.06 -4.33 -1.68
C LYS A 28 6.89 -4.60 -2.62
N VAL A 29 6.96 -4.06 -3.83
CA VAL A 29 5.97 -4.32 -4.88
C VAL A 29 6.65 -5.12 -5.99
N TYR A 30 6.05 -6.24 -6.37
CA TYR A 30 6.47 -7.10 -7.47
C TYR A 30 5.42 -7.02 -8.57
N LYS A 31 5.71 -6.24 -9.61
CA LYS A 31 4.75 -5.93 -10.68
C LYS A 31 4.31 -7.18 -11.44
N SER A 32 5.26 -8.02 -11.85
CA SER A 32 4.98 -9.28 -12.56
C SER A 32 4.13 -10.27 -11.76
N LEU A 33 4.18 -10.19 -10.43
CA LEU A 33 3.39 -11.02 -9.52
C LEU A 33 2.09 -10.37 -9.05
N HIS A 34 1.85 -9.11 -9.40
CA HIS A 34 0.74 -8.30 -8.84
C HIS A 34 0.68 -8.39 -7.32
N ARG A 35 1.84 -8.29 -6.67
CA ARG A 35 1.97 -8.47 -5.22
C ARG A 35 2.68 -7.31 -4.56
N MET A 36 2.15 -6.89 -3.41
CA MET A 36 2.78 -5.96 -2.48
C MET A 36 2.96 -6.64 -1.13
N ASP A 37 4.19 -6.68 -0.64
CA ASP A 37 4.55 -7.26 0.64
C ASP A 37 4.84 -6.16 1.66
N LEU A 38 4.21 -6.25 2.83
CA LEU A 38 4.51 -5.46 4.01
C LEU A 38 5.54 -6.21 4.84
N ILE A 39 6.62 -5.52 5.21
CA ILE A 39 7.78 -6.12 5.84
C ILE A 39 8.03 -5.44 7.18
N ASN A 40 8.32 -6.25 8.19
CA ASN A 40 8.83 -5.85 9.48
C ASN A 40 10.11 -6.63 9.79
N ASP A 41 11.22 -5.93 10.04
CA ASP A 41 12.52 -6.52 10.36
C ASP A 41 12.93 -7.67 9.41
N GLY A 42 12.79 -7.40 8.11
CA GLY A 42 13.15 -8.32 7.04
C GLY A 42 12.18 -9.50 6.82
N LYS A 43 11.09 -9.59 7.60
CA LYS A 43 10.08 -10.64 7.46
C LYS A 43 8.82 -10.09 6.82
N VAL A 44 8.27 -10.81 5.85
CA VAL A 44 6.96 -10.50 5.29
C VAL A 44 5.89 -10.78 6.35
N VAL A 45 5.19 -9.75 6.79
CA VAL A 45 4.11 -9.86 7.78
C VAL A 45 2.74 -9.91 7.13
N LYS A 46 2.62 -9.34 5.91
CA LYS A 46 1.39 -9.36 5.12
C LYS A 46 1.68 -9.19 3.64
N SER A 47 0.79 -9.73 2.80
CA SER A 47 0.85 -9.54 1.35
C SER A 47 -0.52 -9.19 0.80
N TYR A 48 -0.56 -8.27 -0.17
CA TYR A 48 -1.76 -7.91 -0.91
C TYR A 48 -1.59 -8.20 -2.40
N ARG A 49 -2.69 -8.57 -3.05
CA ARG A 49 -2.77 -8.50 -4.49
C ARG A 49 -3.04 -7.06 -4.90
N VAL A 50 -2.20 -6.52 -5.77
CA VAL A 50 -2.34 -5.15 -6.29
C VAL A 50 -2.88 -5.14 -7.71
N MET A 51 -3.56 -4.05 -8.06
CA MET A 51 -3.93 -3.69 -9.41
C MET A 51 -2.97 -2.59 -9.87
N LEU A 52 -2.47 -2.72 -11.09
CA LEU A 52 -1.41 -1.88 -11.62
C LEU A 52 -1.90 -0.99 -12.77
N ALA A 53 -0.96 -0.43 -13.49
CA ALA A 53 -1.23 0.48 -14.58
C ALA A 53 -1.61 -0.26 -15.86
N ARG A 54 -2.56 0.31 -16.60
CA ARG A 54 -3.08 -0.23 -17.88
C ARG A 54 -2.08 -0.22 -19.04
N GLY A 55 -0.94 0.46 -18.88
CA GLY A 55 0.13 0.52 -19.90
C GLY A 55 0.99 -0.73 -19.98
N GLY A 56 0.79 -1.69 -19.07
CA GLY A 56 1.55 -2.94 -19.01
C GLY A 56 2.66 -2.97 -17.98
N SER A 57 3.58 -3.93 -18.08
CA SER A 57 4.58 -4.24 -17.06
C SER A 57 5.91 -3.49 -17.20
N ALA A 58 6.16 -2.80 -18.32
CA ALA A 58 7.40 -2.02 -18.50
C ALA A 58 7.55 -0.94 -17.41
N PRO A 59 8.80 -0.53 -17.06
CA PRO A 59 9.00 0.54 -16.10
C PRO A 59 8.59 1.90 -16.69
N LYS A 60 8.03 2.77 -15.85
CA LYS A 60 7.69 4.15 -16.19
C LYS A 60 8.93 4.92 -16.69
N ARG A 61 8.76 5.68 -17.77
CA ARG A 61 9.84 6.45 -18.40
C ARG A 61 9.48 7.91 -18.66
N LYS A 62 8.19 8.22 -18.81
CA LYS A 62 7.73 9.58 -19.14
C LYS A 62 6.30 9.81 -18.65
N GLU A 63 5.93 11.07 -18.58
CA GLU A 63 4.56 11.46 -18.30
C GLU A 63 3.58 10.85 -19.33
N GLY A 64 2.43 10.39 -18.86
CA GLY A 64 1.36 9.86 -19.71
C GLY A 64 1.60 8.47 -20.31
N ASP A 65 2.68 7.77 -19.95
CA ASP A 65 2.94 6.39 -20.44
C ASP A 65 2.06 5.32 -19.76
N HIS A 66 1.35 5.70 -18.70
CA HIS A 66 0.50 4.80 -17.93
C HIS A 66 1.23 3.57 -17.38
N LEU A 67 2.46 3.74 -16.94
CA LEU A 67 3.30 2.69 -16.38
C LEU A 67 3.63 2.96 -14.92
N VAL A 68 3.82 1.89 -14.13
CA VAL A 68 4.30 1.97 -12.75
C VAL A 68 5.83 2.06 -12.77
N PRO A 69 6.47 2.99 -12.02
CA PRO A 69 7.93 3.05 -11.94
C PRO A 69 8.53 1.81 -11.30
N GLU A 70 9.81 1.57 -11.55
CA GLU A 70 10.66 0.59 -10.89
C GLU A 70 11.82 1.32 -10.24
N GLY A 71 12.14 0.99 -8.99
CA GLY A 71 13.20 1.65 -8.23
C GLY A 71 12.94 1.67 -6.73
N GLU A 72 13.75 2.46 -6.04
CA GLU A 72 13.67 2.67 -4.61
C GLU A 72 13.12 4.08 -4.34
N TYR A 73 12.11 4.15 -3.48
CA TYR A 73 11.38 5.36 -3.12
C TYR A 73 11.06 5.36 -1.63
N ILE A 74 10.42 6.42 -1.17
CA ILE A 74 9.81 6.50 0.15
C ILE A 74 8.32 6.86 0.01
N LEU A 75 7.54 6.54 1.01
CA LEU A 75 6.18 7.02 1.16
C LEU A 75 6.22 8.35 1.91
N ASP A 76 6.07 9.47 1.22
CA ASP A 76 6.38 10.79 1.78
C ASP A 76 5.19 11.54 2.38
N TYR A 77 3.97 11.29 1.93
CA TYR A 77 2.77 11.84 2.57
C TYR A 77 1.52 10.97 2.39
N LYS A 78 0.56 11.15 3.30
CA LYS A 78 -0.76 10.51 3.30
C LYS A 78 -1.82 11.53 2.92
N ASN A 79 -2.75 11.16 2.03
CA ASN A 79 -3.88 11.98 1.61
C ASN A 79 -5.21 11.32 1.98
N PRO A 80 -5.94 11.84 3.00
CA PRO A 80 -7.24 11.32 3.40
C PRO A 80 -8.36 11.67 2.41
N ASP A 81 -8.19 12.76 1.64
CA ASP A 81 -9.20 13.32 0.72
C ASP A 81 -8.92 12.94 -0.74
N SER A 82 -8.37 11.76 -0.96
CA SER A 82 -8.04 11.25 -2.29
C SER A 82 -9.31 11.02 -3.14
N LYS A 83 -9.21 11.24 -4.45
CA LYS A 83 -10.24 10.83 -5.43
C LYS A 83 -10.42 9.29 -5.49
N PHE A 84 -9.53 8.55 -4.85
CA PHE A 84 -9.45 7.09 -4.82
C PHE A 84 -9.49 6.57 -3.37
N TYR A 85 -10.53 6.95 -2.62
CA TYR A 85 -10.75 6.63 -1.22
C TYR A 85 -9.73 7.33 -0.30
N LYS A 86 -8.54 6.77 -0.13
CA LYS A 86 -7.35 7.30 0.53
C LYS A 86 -6.15 7.01 -0.33
N SER A 87 -5.05 7.75 -0.14
CA SER A 87 -3.80 7.46 -0.84
C SER A 87 -2.58 7.78 0.00
N ILE A 88 -1.47 7.10 -0.33
CA ILE A 88 -0.13 7.37 0.20
C ILE A 88 0.75 7.63 -1.01
N HIS A 89 1.45 8.75 -1.03
CA HIS A 89 2.29 9.16 -2.14
C HIS A 89 3.62 8.39 -2.11
N ILE A 90 4.10 8.02 -3.29
CA ILE A 90 5.42 7.44 -3.54
C ILE A 90 6.30 8.54 -4.10
N SER A 91 7.48 8.78 -3.54
CA SER A 91 8.41 9.86 -3.90
C SER A 91 9.04 9.73 -5.29
N TYR A 92 8.19 9.37 -6.28
CA TYR A 92 8.56 9.38 -7.69
C TYR A 92 8.30 10.78 -8.28
N PRO A 93 9.20 11.33 -9.15
CA PRO A 93 10.47 10.75 -9.59
C PRO A 93 11.60 10.97 -8.58
N ASN A 94 12.52 10.01 -8.45
CA ASN A 94 13.80 10.19 -7.77
C ASN A 94 14.85 10.79 -8.72
N ASP A 95 16.09 11.04 -8.22
CA ASP A 95 17.16 11.66 -9.02
C ASP A 95 17.54 10.85 -10.25
N GLU A 96 17.49 9.52 -10.19
CA GLU A 96 17.76 8.63 -11.33
C GLU A 96 16.67 8.73 -12.38
N ASP A 97 15.40 8.82 -11.95
CA ASP A 97 14.26 9.00 -12.86
C ASP A 97 14.33 10.34 -13.58
N ILE A 98 14.66 11.42 -12.85
CA ILE A 98 14.82 12.76 -13.39
C ILE A 98 15.95 12.78 -14.41
N LYS A 99 17.13 12.25 -14.06
CA LYS A 99 18.27 12.18 -14.95
C LYS A 99 17.96 11.43 -16.24
N ARG A 100 17.33 10.27 -16.12
CA ARG A 100 16.94 9.44 -17.27
C ARG A 100 15.92 10.16 -18.18
N ALA A 101 14.96 10.88 -17.60
CA ALA A 101 13.98 11.64 -18.36
C ALA A 101 14.63 12.82 -19.10
N GLN A 102 15.57 13.53 -18.45
CA GLN A 102 16.36 14.62 -19.07
C GLN A 102 17.20 14.11 -20.24
N GLU A 103 17.90 12.99 -20.07
CA GLU A 103 18.69 12.36 -21.15
C GLU A 103 17.82 11.95 -22.35
N ALA A 104 16.57 11.57 -22.08
CA ALA A 104 15.59 11.22 -23.13
C ALA A 104 14.82 12.44 -23.68
N GLY A 105 15.01 13.64 -23.13
CA GLY A 105 14.29 14.86 -23.57
C GLY A 105 12.78 14.82 -23.27
N VAL A 106 12.36 14.18 -22.17
CA VAL A 106 10.96 14.03 -21.79
C VAL A 106 10.73 14.42 -20.32
N GLU A 107 9.48 14.71 -19.96
CA GLU A 107 9.08 14.89 -18.56
C GLU A 107 8.86 13.52 -17.91
N PRO A 108 9.36 13.28 -16.69
CA PRO A 108 9.16 12.02 -15.99
C PRO A 108 7.70 11.84 -15.55
N GLY A 109 6.96 12.92 -15.32
CA GLY A 109 5.68 12.96 -14.66
C GLY A 109 5.82 12.80 -13.13
N GLY A 110 4.72 12.48 -12.45
CA GLY A 110 4.66 12.37 -10.99
C GLY A 110 3.34 11.80 -10.50
N ASP A 111 2.96 12.15 -9.26
CA ASP A 111 1.70 11.75 -8.62
C ASP A 111 1.48 10.22 -8.59
N ILE A 112 2.54 9.47 -8.32
CA ILE A 112 2.46 8.02 -8.15
C ILE A 112 2.05 7.71 -6.70
N MET A 113 0.95 6.96 -6.56
CA MET A 113 0.32 6.68 -5.27
C MET A 113 0.11 5.18 -5.05
N ILE A 114 0.07 4.77 -3.78
CA ILE A 114 -0.72 3.62 -3.36
C ILE A 114 -2.11 4.16 -3.01
N HIS A 115 -3.20 3.58 -3.55
CA HIS A 115 -4.55 4.09 -3.32
C HIS A 115 -5.63 3.01 -3.39
N GLY A 116 -6.82 3.32 -2.87
CA GLY A 116 -8.01 2.46 -2.96
C GLY A 116 -8.75 2.57 -4.30
N TYR A 117 -10.00 2.16 -4.33
CA TYR A 117 -10.87 2.26 -5.49
C TYR A 117 -11.30 3.72 -5.76
N PRO A 118 -11.65 4.07 -7.00
CA PRO A 118 -12.13 5.40 -7.33
C PRO A 118 -13.45 5.71 -6.62
N ASN A 119 -13.60 6.94 -6.08
CA ASN A 119 -14.85 7.38 -5.44
C ASN A 119 -16.01 7.44 -6.45
N LYS A 120 -15.69 7.69 -7.74
CA LYS A 120 -16.65 7.67 -8.85
C LYS A 120 -16.33 6.48 -9.76
N GLU A 121 -16.94 5.34 -9.46
CA GLU A 121 -16.77 4.11 -10.23
C GLU A 121 -17.73 4.09 -11.43
N SER A 122 -17.23 3.57 -12.58
CA SER A 122 -18.10 3.22 -13.71
C SER A 122 -19.03 2.03 -13.37
N ALA A 123 -20.14 1.88 -14.10
CA ALA A 123 -21.05 0.75 -13.90
C ALA A 123 -20.32 -0.61 -14.07
N LEU A 124 -19.45 -0.71 -15.06
CA LEU A 124 -18.65 -1.92 -15.29
C LEU A 124 -17.71 -2.21 -14.12
N PHE A 125 -17.01 -1.20 -13.59
CA PHE A 125 -16.10 -1.40 -12.47
C PHE A 125 -16.84 -1.82 -11.19
N LYS A 126 -18.00 -1.21 -10.91
CA LYS A 126 -18.91 -1.62 -9.82
C LYS A 126 -19.33 -3.08 -9.95
N PHE A 127 -19.68 -3.51 -11.17
CA PHE A 127 -20.05 -4.88 -11.45
C PHE A 127 -18.87 -5.84 -11.21
N LEU A 128 -17.68 -5.55 -11.76
CA LEU A 128 -16.47 -6.35 -11.54
C LEU A 128 -16.12 -6.48 -10.06
N ARG A 129 -16.25 -5.39 -9.29
CA ARG A 129 -16.04 -5.40 -7.84
C ARG A 129 -17.07 -6.28 -7.13
N LYS A 130 -18.35 -6.20 -7.50
CA LYS A 130 -19.43 -7.01 -6.91
C LYS A 130 -19.22 -8.52 -7.11
N ILE A 131 -18.66 -8.93 -8.23
CA ILE A 131 -18.38 -10.35 -8.53
C ILE A 131 -16.95 -10.78 -8.18
N GLY A 132 -16.16 -9.92 -7.50
CA GLY A 132 -14.81 -10.24 -7.04
C GLY A 132 -13.71 -10.21 -8.10
N LEU A 133 -14.00 -9.74 -9.32
CA LEU A 133 -13.04 -9.73 -10.44
C LEU A 133 -12.27 -8.42 -10.58
N SER A 134 -12.58 -7.38 -9.81
CA SER A 134 -11.90 -6.07 -9.90
C SER A 134 -10.39 -6.16 -9.64
N LYS A 135 -9.96 -7.08 -8.79
CA LYS A 135 -8.52 -7.32 -8.50
C LYS A 135 -7.74 -7.99 -9.64
N LEU A 136 -8.41 -8.45 -10.69
CA LEU A 136 -7.78 -9.11 -11.83
C LEU A 136 -7.55 -8.16 -13.01
N VAL A 137 -7.97 -6.91 -12.89
CA VAL A 137 -7.90 -5.92 -13.97
C VAL A 137 -6.95 -4.79 -13.57
N ASP A 138 -5.97 -4.53 -14.42
CA ASP A 138 -5.11 -3.35 -14.31
C ASP A 138 -5.81 -2.14 -14.92
N TRP A 139 -5.96 -1.08 -14.13
CA TRP A 139 -6.80 0.06 -14.52
C TRP A 139 -6.21 1.42 -14.21
N THR A 140 -5.11 1.48 -13.44
CA THR A 140 -4.52 2.76 -13.03
C THR A 140 -3.79 3.45 -14.18
N ALA A 141 -3.38 4.68 -13.96
CA ALA A 141 -2.59 5.46 -14.91
C ALA A 141 -1.10 5.54 -14.52
N GLY A 142 -0.64 4.67 -13.61
CA GLY A 142 0.74 4.65 -13.12
C GLY A 142 0.86 4.31 -11.64
N CYS A 143 -0.25 4.32 -10.91
CA CYS A 143 -0.31 4.05 -9.48
C CYS A 143 -0.42 2.54 -9.16
N VAL A 144 -0.26 2.22 -7.89
CA VAL A 144 -0.49 0.90 -7.31
C VAL A 144 -1.82 0.94 -6.55
N ALA A 145 -2.81 0.15 -6.97
CA ALA A 145 -4.12 0.14 -6.33
C ALA A 145 -4.36 -1.13 -5.52
N VAL A 146 -5.08 -0.98 -4.41
CA VAL A 146 -5.57 -2.05 -3.52
C VAL A 146 -7.07 -1.88 -3.30
N THR A 147 -7.72 -2.75 -2.54
CA THR A 147 -9.11 -2.53 -2.12
C THR A 147 -9.18 -1.43 -1.07
N ASN A 148 -10.39 -0.88 -0.83
CA ASN A 148 -10.56 0.15 0.20
C ASN A 148 -10.23 -0.36 1.60
N ASP A 149 -10.57 -1.60 1.92
CA ASP A 149 -10.25 -2.21 3.22
C ASP A 149 -8.74 -2.38 3.41
N GLU A 150 -8.03 -2.83 2.37
CA GLU A 150 -6.57 -2.94 2.36
C GLU A 150 -5.91 -1.55 2.41
N MET A 151 -6.50 -0.55 1.75
CA MET A 151 -6.01 0.83 1.81
C MET A 151 -6.23 1.45 3.19
N GLU A 152 -7.35 1.16 3.85
CA GLU A 152 -7.60 1.60 5.23
C GLU A 152 -6.54 1.05 6.18
N GLU A 153 -6.22 -0.22 6.06
CA GLU A 153 -5.20 -0.89 6.85
C GLU A 153 -3.81 -0.28 6.59
N LEU A 154 -3.40 -0.16 5.32
CA LEU A 154 -2.15 0.49 4.94
C LEU A 154 -2.04 1.92 5.48
N TYR A 155 -3.13 2.68 5.37
CA TYR A 155 -3.17 4.07 5.82
C TYR A 155 -2.95 4.20 7.33
N ASN A 156 -3.43 3.23 8.11
CA ASN A 156 -3.32 3.23 9.57
C ASN A 156 -2.00 2.62 10.07
N GLU A 157 -1.44 1.61 9.38
CA GLU A 157 -0.31 0.83 9.87
C GLU A 157 1.05 1.26 9.30
N VAL A 158 1.06 1.86 8.11
CA VAL A 158 2.30 2.29 7.46
C VAL A 158 2.59 3.75 7.78
N GLU A 159 3.77 4.06 8.26
CA GLU A 159 4.19 5.42 8.56
C GLU A 159 4.76 6.13 7.32
N VAL A 160 4.70 7.47 7.31
CA VAL A 160 5.45 8.27 6.32
C VAL A 160 6.95 8.02 6.48
N TYR A 161 7.68 8.19 5.39
CA TYR A 161 9.10 7.85 5.23
C TYR A 161 9.42 6.35 5.27
N THR A 162 8.39 5.47 5.27
CA THR A 162 8.61 4.04 5.05
C THR A 162 9.21 3.81 3.65
N PRO A 163 10.35 3.10 3.54
CA PRO A 163 10.93 2.73 2.26
C PRO A 163 10.01 1.82 1.45
N ILE A 164 9.94 2.07 0.16
CA ILE A 164 9.24 1.21 -0.81
C ILE A 164 10.15 0.91 -1.99
N THR A 165 10.28 -0.37 -2.32
CA THR A 165 10.99 -0.82 -3.53
C THR A 165 10.00 -1.46 -4.50
N ILE A 166 10.04 -1.01 -5.76
CA ILE A 166 9.16 -1.53 -6.82
C ILE A 166 10.04 -2.29 -7.83
N TYR A 167 9.78 -3.57 -7.93
CA TYR A 167 10.44 -4.51 -8.84
C TYR A 167 9.55 -4.82 -10.05
N HIS A 168 10.18 -5.32 -11.09
CA HIS A 168 9.48 -5.87 -12.26
C HIS A 168 8.48 -6.97 -11.92
#